data_71b507ddc0ba9190aee38f54c5f1a772
#
_entry.id   71b507ddc0ba9190aee38f54c5f1a772
#
_cell.length_a   1.000
_cell.length_b   1.000
_cell.length_c   1.000
_cell.angle_alpha   90.00
_cell.angle_beta   90.00
_cell.angle_gamma   90.00
#
_symmetry.space_group_name_H-M   'P 1'
#
loop_
_entity.id
_entity.type
_entity.pdbx_description
1 polymer ?
#
loop_
_entity_poly.entity_id
_entity_poly.type
_entity_poly.pdbx_seq_one_letter_code
_entity_poly.pdbx_strand_id
1 'polypeptide(L)'
;LSQEPVAERASNPSSSLTFENFVIGESNRMAYSMAVEVAESPGRLPLNPLFIYGKSGLGKTHLMRAIQNYIEETRPSMRTVYVDAQDFVSKYSEAGAIKDQEKVSFRNFRAYHEQADILLLDDVQHLQGKKESMNMLFQLFNTLTSQGKQVVLSADRAPKNIQFDERLKSRFYSGGTIDIQPPEVETKLGIVKS
;
A
#
# COMPACT_ATOMS: atom_id res chain seq x y z
N LEU A 1 23.46 -25.99 8.93
CA LEU A 1 22.03 -26.05 8.54
C LEU A 1 21.32 -24.83 9.09
N SER A 2 21.34 -23.76 8.30
CA SER A 2 20.57 -22.58 8.58
C SER A 2 19.10 -22.89 8.37
N GLN A 3 18.40 -23.11 9.46
CA GLN A 3 16.94 -23.08 9.41
C GLN A 3 16.53 -21.63 9.37
N GLU A 4 16.10 -21.17 8.21
CA GLU A 4 15.37 -19.93 8.13
C GLU A 4 14.14 -20.02 9.04
N PRO A 5 13.81 -18.96 9.78
CA PRO A 5 12.68 -19.02 10.70
C PRO A 5 11.39 -19.14 9.91
N VAL A 6 10.85 -20.33 9.89
CA VAL A 6 9.52 -20.66 9.35
C VAL A 6 8.42 -19.92 10.14
N ALA A 7 8.77 -19.32 11.29
CA ALA A 7 7.84 -18.69 12.20
C ALA A 7 7.24 -17.35 11.68
N GLU A 8 7.93 -16.63 10.80
CA GLU A 8 7.40 -15.36 10.29
C GLU A 8 6.28 -15.51 9.24
N ARG A 9 6.21 -16.66 8.57
CA ARG A 9 5.13 -16.93 7.62
C ARG A 9 3.84 -17.41 8.29
N ALA A 10 3.93 -18.01 9.44
CA ALA A 10 2.79 -18.60 10.13
C ALA A 10 1.96 -17.60 10.95
N SER A 11 2.47 -16.39 11.20
CA SER A 11 1.82 -15.40 12.05
C SER A 11 1.28 -14.17 11.32
N ASN A 12 1.21 -14.21 9.99
CA ASN A 12 0.73 -13.06 9.23
C ASN A 12 -0.81 -13.04 9.20
N PRO A 13 -1.46 -12.14 9.97
CA PRO A 13 -2.93 -12.08 10.03
C PRO A 13 -3.58 -11.68 8.71
N SER A 14 -2.79 -11.31 7.70
CA SER A 14 -3.27 -10.93 6.39
C SER A 14 -3.72 -12.11 5.54
N SER A 15 -3.39 -13.35 5.90
CA SER A 15 -3.71 -14.55 5.11
C SER A 15 -5.20 -14.78 4.92
N SER A 16 -6.05 -14.16 5.75
CA SER A 16 -7.52 -14.25 5.65
C SER A 16 -8.16 -13.18 4.77
N LEU A 17 -7.42 -12.14 4.34
CA LEU A 17 -7.95 -11.04 3.55
C LEU A 17 -7.72 -11.30 2.07
N THR A 18 -8.76 -11.79 1.39
CA THR A 18 -8.71 -12.19 -0.02
C THR A 18 -9.74 -11.43 -0.84
N PHE A 19 -9.63 -11.51 -2.16
CA PHE A 19 -10.66 -10.96 -3.05
C PHE A 19 -11.98 -11.71 -2.92
N GLU A 20 -11.93 -13.01 -2.68
CA GLU A 20 -13.10 -13.86 -2.58
C GLU A 20 -13.99 -13.50 -1.38
N ASN A 21 -13.38 -13.08 -0.26
CA ASN A 21 -14.14 -12.71 0.92
C ASN A 21 -14.36 -11.19 1.08
N PHE A 22 -14.00 -10.41 0.07
CA PHE A 22 -14.31 -8.98 0.04
C PHE A 22 -15.76 -8.74 -0.36
N VAL A 23 -16.48 -7.96 0.43
CA VAL A 23 -17.90 -7.67 0.16
C VAL A 23 -18.00 -6.53 -0.85
N ILE A 24 -18.41 -6.86 -2.09
CA ILE A 24 -18.53 -5.90 -3.18
C ILE A 24 -19.88 -5.20 -3.14
N GLY A 25 -19.88 -3.88 -3.28
CA GLY A 25 -21.06 -3.06 -3.41
C GLY A 25 -20.82 -1.90 -4.38
N GLU A 26 -21.81 -1.07 -4.59
CA GLU A 26 -21.74 0.09 -5.49
C GLU A 26 -20.61 1.03 -5.11
N SER A 27 -20.39 1.23 -3.79
CA SER A 27 -19.43 2.20 -3.26
C SER A 27 -17.98 1.78 -3.40
N ASN A 28 -17.70 0.50 -3.67
CA ASN A 28 -16.33 -0.03 -3.72
C ASN A 28 -16.05 -0.87 -4.97
N ARG A 29 -17.01 -1.04 -5.86
CA ARG A 29 -16.88 -1.90 -7.04
C ARG A 29 -15.70 -1.51 -7.93
N MET A 30 -15.55 -0.22 -8.19
CA MET A 30 -14.47 0.27 -9.04
C MET A 30 -13.10 0.04 -8.38
N ALA A 31 -12.98 0.32 -7.08
CA ALA A 31 -11.76 0.08 -6.33
C ALA A 31 -11.39 -1.41 -6.33
N TYR A 32 -12.38 -2.27 -6.14
CA TYR A 32 -12.21 -3.72 -6.23
C TYR A 32 -11.68 -4.14 -7.62
N SER A 33 -12.30 -3.64 -8.68
CA SER A 33 -11.88 -3.97 -10.06
C SER A 33 -10.46 -3.52 -10.36
N MET A 34 -10.09 -2.32 -9.92
CA MET A 34 -8.74 -1.81 -10.11
C MET A 34 -7.71 -2.60 -9.30
N ALA A 35 -8.06 -3.00 -8.08
CA ALA A 35 -7.20 -3.83 -7.25
C ALA A 35 -6.96 -5.22 -7.88
N VAL A 36 -8.00 -5.84 -8.41
CA VAL A 36 -7.89 -7.12 -9.12
C VAL A 36 -6.97 -6.98 -10.35
N GLU A 37 -7.14 -5.92 -11.12
CA GLU A 37 -6.32 -5.67 -12.31
C GLU A 37 -4.84 -5.49 -11.93
N VAL A 38 -4.54 -4.76 -10.87
CA VAL A 38 -3.18 -4.65 -10.34
C VAL A 38 -2.61 -5.99 -9.92
N ALA A 39 -3.41 -6.81 -9.23
CA ALA A 39 -2.97 -8.13 -8.79
C ALA A 39 -2.69 -9.08 -9.96
N GLU A 40 -3.49 -9.02 -11.01
CA GLU A 40 -3.33 -9.84 -12.20
C GLU A 40 -2.17 -9.39 -13.10
N SER A 41 -1.91 -8.09 -13.15
CA SER A 41 -0.89 -7.49 -14.04
C SER A 41 -0.10 -6.39 -13.31
N PRO A 42 0.73 -6.74 -12.32
CA PRO A 42 1.49 -5.75 -11.56
C PRO A 42 2.43 -4.93 -12.45
N GLY A 43 2.51 -3.64 -12.17
CA GLY A 43 3.39 -2.71 -12.89
C GLY A 43 2.81 -2.17 -14.19
N ARG A 44 1.64 -2.63 -14.60
CA ARG A 44 1.01 -2.21 -15.84
C ARG A 44 0.39 -0.81 -15.70
N LEU A 45 0.74 0.06 -16.64
CA LEU A 45 0.11 1.37 -16.75
C LEU A 45 -1.33 1.23 -17.29
N PRO A 46 -2.27 2.09 -16.91
CA PRO A 46 -2.07 3.30 -16.08
C PRO A 46 -2.22 3.10 -14.56
N LEU A 47 -2.33 1.88 -14.06
CA LEU A 47 -2.60 1.61 -12.64
C LEU A 47 -1.32 1.49 -11.78
N ASN A 48 -0.27 2.17 -12.17
CA ASN A 48 0.96 2.24 -11.39
C ASN A 48 1.41 3.71 -11.22
N PRO A 49 1.28 4.29 -10.03
CA PRO A 49 0.76 3.70 -8.78
C PRO A 49 -0.76 3.57 -8.77
N LEU A 50 -1.27 2.71 -7.90
CA LEU A 50 -2.68 2.70 -7.52
C LEU A 50 -2.82 3.35 -6.15
N PHE A 51 -3.64 4.38 -6.07
CA PHE A 51 -3.92 5.11 -4.83
C PHE A 51 -5.38 4.93 -4.45
N ILE A 52 -5.63 4.24 -3.33
CA ILE A 52 -6.98 3.96 -2.83
C ILE A 52 -7.23 4.82 -1.60
N TYR A 53 -8.29 5.63 -1.60
CA TYR A 53 -8.59 6.45 -0.45
C TYR A 53 -10.05 6.36 -0.03
N GLY A 54 -10.30 6.71 1.20
CA GLY A 54 -11.62 6.69 1.82
C GLY A 54 -11.50 6.59 3.33
N LYS A 55 -12.59 6.84 4.03
CA LYS A 55 -12.64 6.78 5.50
C LYS A 55 -12.19 5.42 6.03
N SER A 56 -11.73 5.39 7.27
CA SER A 56 -11.35 4.15 7.94
C SER A 56 -12.49 3.13 7.95
N GLY A 57 -12.13 1.85 7.85
CA GLY A 57 -13.10 0.77 7.95
C GLY A 57 -13.87 0.45 6.68
N LEU A 58 -13.53 1.08 5.54
CA LEU A 58 -14.23 0.84 4.28
C LEU A 58 -13.61 -0.27 3.41
N GLY A 59 -12.51 -0.90 3.86
CA GLY A 59 -11.93 -2.04 3.17
C GLY A 59 -10.65 -1.77 2.37
N LYS A 60 -10.00 -0.63 2.56
CA LYS A 60 -8.75 -0.31 1.86
C LYS A 60 -7.65 -1.33 2.18
N THR A 61 -7.43 -1.61 3.47
CA THR A 61 -6.45 -2.59 3.92
C THR A 61 -6.79 -3.98 3.39
N HIS A 62 -8.06 -4.34 3.39
CA HIS A 62 -8.51 -5.62 2.83
C HIS A 62 -8.09 -5.76 1.37
N LEU A 63 -8.35 -4.73 0.55
CA LEU A 63 -7.96 -4.76 -0.87
C LEU A 63 -6.45 -4.85 -1.05
N MET A 64 -5.67 -4.13 -0.27
CA MET A 64 -4.21 -4.20 -0.34
C MET A 64 -3.69 -5.59 0.04
N ARG A 65 -4.21 -6.16 1.11
CA ARG A 65 -3.85 -7.52 1.53
C ARG A 65 -4.32 -8.57 0.52
N ALA A 66 -5.48 -8.37 -0.09
CA ALA A 66 -5.97 -9.25 -1.15
C ALA A 66 -5.04 -9.25 -2.36
N ILE A 67 -4.52 -8.09 -2.76
CA ILE A 67 -3.50 -7.99 -3.81
C ILE A 67 -2.26 -8.80 -3.40
N GLN A 68 -1.76 -8.60 -2.19
CA GLN A 68 -0.60 -9.30 -1.69
C GLN A 68 -0.81 -10.81 -1.71
N ASN A 69 -1.92 -11.28 -1.15
CA ASN A 69 -2.23 -12.70 -1.06
C ASN A 69 -2.38 -13.35 -2.44
N TYR A 70 -3.03 -12.66 -3.36
CA TYR A 70 -3.19 -13.14 -4.74
C TYR A 70 -1.83 -13.33 -5.42
N ILE A 71 -0.93 -12.38 -5.28
CA ILE A 71 0.40 -12.44 -5.89
C ILE A 71 1.25 -13.52 -5.25
N GLU A 72 1.24 -13.63 -3.93
CA GLU A 72 1.97 -14.69 -3.22
C GLU A 72 1.51 -16.09 -3.62
N GLU A 73 0.22 -16.24 -3.89
CA GLU A 73 -0.36 -17.51 -4.33
C GLU A 73 -0.07 -17.82 -5.79
N THR A 74 -0.22 -16.83 -6.68
CA THR A 74 -0.11 -17.05 -8.13
C THR A 74 1.27 -16.82 -8.70
N ARG A 75 2.08 -16.01 -8.02
CA ARG A 75 3.45 -15.63 -8.44
C ARG A 75 4.39 -15.64 -7.24
N PRO A 76 4.68 -16.82 -6.67
CA PRO A 76 5.48 -16.91 -5.44
C PRO A 76 6.92 -16.42 -5.59
N SER A 77 7.44 -16.27 -6.82
CA SER A 77 8.75 -15.69 -7.07
C SER A 77 8.77 -14.17 -6.96
N MET A 78 7.61 -13.50 -7.02
CA MET A 78 7.52 -12.06 -6.84
C MET A 78 7.56 -11.70 -5.37
N ARG A 79 8.36 -10.70 -5.04
CA ARG A 79 8.51 -10.22 -3.67
C ARG A 79 7.50 -9.13 -3.39
N THR A 80 6.58 -9.38 -2.48
CA THR A 80 5.63 -8.40 -1.99
C THR A 80 6.12 -7.81 -0.67
N VAL A 81 6.07 -6.49 -0.55
CA VAL A 81 6.36 -5.79 0.70
C VAL A 81 5.14 -4.97 1.06
N TYR A 82 4.50 -5.35 2.16
CA TYR A 82 3.41 -4.58 2.77
C TYR A 82 3.93 -3.90 4.02
N VAL A 83 3.68 -2.61 4.12
CA VAL A 83 4.07 -1.82 5.30
C VAL A 83 3.01 -0.76 5.59
N ASP A 84 2.69 -0.59 6.86
CA ASP A 84 1.91 0.54 7.36
C ASP A 84 2.81 1.78 7.42
N ALA A 85 2.28 2.94 7.04
CA ALA A 85 3.08 4.16 7.00
C ALA A 85 3.59 4.61 8.36
N GLN A 86 2.88 4.31 9.46
CA GLN A 86 3.40 4.57 10.80
C GLN A 86 4.65 3.74 11.08
N ASP A 87 4.62 2.47 10.72
CA ASP A 87 5.79 1.58 10.86
C ASP A 87 6.93 2.03 9.95
N PHE A 88 6.61 2.48 8.75
CA PHE A 88 7.61 3.04 7.83
C PHE A 88 8.35 4.22 8.46
N VAL A 89 7.62 5.16 9.06
CA VAL A 89 8.20 6.32 9.75
C VAL A 89 9.05 5.87 10.95
N SER A 90 8.51 4.96 11.77
CA SER A 90 9.21 4.46 12.96
C SER A 90 10.51 3.76 12.61
N LYS A 91 10.48 2.87 11.63
CA LYS A 91 11.68 2.13 11.19
C LYS A 91 12.71 3.05 10.53
N TYR A 92 12.25 4.04 9.79
CA TYR A 92 13.14 5.05 9.23
C TYR A 92 13.85 5.84 10.33
N SER A 93 13.09 6.27 11.35
CA SER A 93 13.66 6.98 12.51
C SER A 93 14.63 6.11 13.29
N GLU A 94 14.31 4.84 13.50
CA GLU A 94 15.21 3.88 14.15
C GLU A 94 16.53 3.73 13.39
N ALA A 95 16.48 3.67 12.06
CA ALA A 95 17.66 3.58 11.21
C ALA A 95 18.60 4.79 11.43
N GLY A 96 18.02 5.99 11.59
CA GLY A 96 18.79 7.20 11.86
C GLY A 96 19.30 7.32 13.28
N ALA A 97 18.77 6.56 14.23
CA ALA A 97 19.14 6.61 15.63
C ALA A 97 20.33 5.70 15.99
N ILE A 98 20.77 4.85 15.06
CA ILE A 98 21.91 3.96 15.30
C ILE A 98 23.20 4.76 15.18
N LYS A 99 23.85 5.00 16.33
CA LYS A 99 25.04 5.82 16.42
C LYS A 99 26.19 5.25 15.57
N ASP A 100 26.81 6.12 14.78
CA ASP A 100 27.96 5.82 13.91
C ASP A 100 27.65 4.84 12.76
N GLN A 101 26.37 4.49 12.53
CA GLN A 101 25.97 3.58 11.46
C GLN A 101 24.75 4.09 10.67
N GLU A 102 24.45 5.38 10.75
CA GLU A 102 23.25 5.96 10.12
C GLU A 102 23.21 5.71 8.60
N LYS A 103 24.34 5.91 7.92
CA LYS A 103 24.43 5.71 6.46
C LYS A 103 24.17 4.26 6.06
N VAL A 104 24.72 3.30 6.82
CA VAL A 104 24.51 1.87 6.56
C VAL A 104 23.08 1.49 6.84
N SER A 105 22.51 1.99 7.94
CA SER A 105 21.12 1.69 8.33
C SER A 105 20.11 2.25 7.34
N PHE A 106 20.31 3.48 6.85
CA PHE A 106 19.45 4.06 5.81
C PHE A 106 19.58 3.31 4.49
N ARG A 107 20.79 2.89 4.13
CA ARG A 107 21.01 2.07 2.93
C ARG A 107 20.28 0.73 3.03
N ASN A 108 20.34 0.09 4.19
CA ASN A 108 19.65 -1.18 4.43
C ASN A 108 18.12 -1.01 4.40
N PHE A 109 17.62 0.06 5.00
CA PHE A 109 16.20 0.41 4.95
C PHE A 109 15.74 0.58 3.50
N ARG A 110 16.49 1.37 2.73
CA ARG A 110 16.18 1.60 1.32
C ARG A 110 16.25 0.32 0.50
N ALA A 111 17.31 -0.47 0.68
CA ALA A 111 17.49 -1.73 -0.05
C ALA A 111 16.37 -2.73 0.25
N TYR A 112 15.91 -2.82 1.49
CA TYR A 112 14.80 -3.67 1.86
C TYR A 112 13.54 -3.36 1.05
N HIS A 113 13.20 -2.08 0.91
CA HIS A 113 12.02 -1.66 0.16
C HIS A 113 12.23 -1.73 -1.36
N GLU A 114 13.44 -1.43 -1.84
CA GLU A 114 13.76 -1.51 -3.28
C GLU A 114 13.79 -2.93 -3.84
N GLN A 115 13.91 -3.94 -2.99
CA GLN A 115 13.80 -5.34 -3.40
C GLN A 115 12.38 -5.76 -3.75
N ALA A 116 11.39 -4.97 -3.37
CA ALA A 116 10.00 -5.29 -3.66
C ALA A 116 9.75 -5.30 -5.16
N ASP A 117 9.02 -6.29 -5.65
CA ASP A 117 8.37 -6.26 -6.96
C ASP A 117 7.06 -5.51 -6.87
N ILE A 118 6.44 -5.55 -5.70
CA ILE A 118 5.24 -4.78 -5.38
C ILE A 118 5.40 -4.20 -3.98
N LEU A 119 5.30 -2.88 -3.87
CA LEU A 119 5.30 -2.17 -2.59
C LEU A 119 3.88 -1.70 -2.29
N LEU A 120 3.35 -2.16 -1.16
CA LEU A 120 2.02 -1.81 -0.66
C LEU A 120 2.21 -0.98 0.61
N LEU A 121 1.90 0.30 0.55
CA LEU A 121 2.06 1.23 1.67
C LEU A 121 0.70 1.73 2.14
N ASP A 122 0.31 1.31 3.33
CA ASP A 122 -1.01 1.57 3.91
C ASP A 122 -1.00 2.82 4.77
N ASP A 123 -2.08 3.60 4.70
CA ASP A 123 -2.32 4.77 5.56
C ASP A 123 -1.25 5.86 5.44
N VAL A 124 -0.98 6.31 4.20
CA VAL A 124 0.10 7.29 3.92
C VAL A 124 -0.17 8.67 4.52
N GLN A 125 -1.38 8.96 5.00
CA GLN A 125 -1.65 10.21 5.72
C GLN A 125 -0.76 10.34 6.97
N HIS A 126 -0.25 9.24 7.51
CA HIS A 126 0.67 9.27 8.65
C HIS A 126 2.07 9.82 8.31
N LEU A 127 2.35 10.03 7.03
CA LEU A 127 3.59 10.69 6.59
C LEU A 127 3.52 12.21 6.69
N GLN A 128 2.36 12.79 6.97
CA GLN A 128 2.21 14.24 7.10
C GLN A 128 3.17 14.79 8.15
N GLY A 129 3.90 15.85 7.81
CA GLY A 129 4.88 16.47 8.68
C GLY A 129 6.21 15.70 8.83
N LYS A 130 6.35 14.55 8.20
CA LYS A 130 7.54 13.71 8.26
C LYS A 130 8.35 13.87 6.98
N LYS A 131 9.04 15.00 6.83
CA LYS A 131 9.73 15.38 5.59
C LYS A 131 10.75 14.36 5.11
N GLU A 132 11.54 13.80 6.03
CA GLU A 132 12.60 12.84 5.68
C GLU A 132 12.01 11.52 5.21
N SER A 133 10.93 11.06 5.86
CA SER A 133 10.21 9.85 5.44
C SER A 133 9.52 10.05 4.10
N MET A 134 8.97 11.24 3.85
CA MET A 134 8.39 11.59 2.55
C MET A 134 9.46 11.60 1.44
N ASN A 135 10.64 12.12 1.72
CA ASN A 135 11.77 12.09 0.78
C ASN A 135 12.19 10.65 0.46
N MET A 136 12.27 9.80 1.47
CA MET A 136 12.59 8.39 1.27
C MET A 136 11.53 7.71 0.40
N LEU A 137 10.25 7.95 0.68
CA LEU A 137 9.17 7.41 -0.13
C LEU A 137 9.26 7.89 -1.58
N PHE A 138 9.55 9.18 -1.79
CA PHE A 138 9.70 9.73 -3.13
C PHE A 138 10.83 9.02 -3.91
N GLN A 139 11.97 8.79 -3.27
CA GLN A 139 13.09 8.07 -3.89
C GLN A 139 12.71 6.62 -4.21
N LEU A 140 12.10 5.92 -3.26
CA LEU A 140 11.63 4.55 -3.47
C LEU A 140 10.63 4.46 -4.61
N PHE A 141 9.68 5.38 -4.62
CA PHE A 141 8.66 5.46 -5.67
C PHE A 141 9.31 5.58 -7.06
N ASN A 142 10.22 6.54 -7.22
CA ASN A 142 10.89 6.75 -8.49
C ASN A 142 11.71 5.53 -8.93
N THR A 143 12.44 4.92 -8.00
CA THR A 143 13.24 3.73 -8.30
C THR A 143 12.36 2.56 -8.72
N LEU A 144 11.30 2.27 -7.97
CA LEU A 144 10.42 1.14 -8.24
C LEU A 144 9.67 1.32 -9.57
N THR A 145 9.06 2.48 -9.77
CA THR A 145 8.29 2.72 -10.99
C THR A 145 9.16 2.77 -12.24
N SER A 146 10.39 3.28 -12.15
CA SER A 146 11.33 3.26 -13.28
C SER A 146 11.74 1.85 -13.68
N GLN A 147 11.64 0.90 -12.78
CA GLN A 147 11.94 -0.52 -13.03
C GLN A 147 10.69 -1.32 -13.42
N GLY A 148 9.55 -0.66 -13.61
CA GLY A 148 8.29 -1.32 -13.95
C GLY A 148 7.65 -2.06 -12.77
N LYS A 149 8.07 -1.79 -11.56
CA LYS A 149 7.53 -2.41 -10.34
C LYS A 149 6.29 -1.67 -9.85
N GLN A 150 5.37 -2.38 -9.23
CA GLN A 150 4.10 -1.85 -8.81
C GLN A 150 4.19 -1.18 -7.44
N VAL A 151 3.55 -0.01 -7.32
CA VAL A 151 3.31 0.67 -6.04
C VAL A 151 1.82 0.80 -5.82
N VAL A 152 1.35 0.43 -4.63
CA VAL A 152 -0.04 0.60 -4.18
C VAL A 152 -0.02 1.38 -2.87
N LEU A 153 -0.87 2.39 -2.79
CA LEU A 153 -0.92 3.29 -1.64
C LEU A 153 -2.37 3.41 -1.16
N SER A 154 -2.56 3.59 0.13
CA SER A 154 -3.86 3.92 0.69
C SER A 154 -3.80 5.13 1.60
N ALA A 155 -4.92 5.82 1.76
CA ALA A 155 -5.05 6.93 2.67
C ALA A 155 -6.51 7.10 3.13
N ASP A 156 -6.70 7.85 4.22
CA ASP A 156 -8.02 8.17 4.74
C ASP A 156 -8.73 9.29 3.96
N ARG A 157 -8.01 9.94 3.03
CA ARG A 157 -8.51 11.05 2.21
C ARG A 157 -7.73 11.15 0.90
N ALA A 158 -8.27 11.93 -0.04
CA ALA A 158 -7.62 12.15 -1.33
C ALA A 158 -6.24 12.80 -1.17
N PRO A 159 -5.28 12.52 -2.07
CA PRO A 159 -3.93 13.10 -1.99
C PRO A 159 -3.92 14.63 -1.90
N LYS A 160 -4.84 15.31 -2.59
CA LYS A 160 -4.95 16.77 -2.56
C LYS A 160 -5.27 17.33 -1.16
N ASN A 161 -5.87 16.51 -0.29
CA ASN A 161 -6.27 16.89 1.07
C ASN A 161 -5.26 16.44 2.13
N ILE A 162 -4.12 15.90 1.71
CA ILE A 162 -3.03 15.50 2.60
C ILE A 162 -1.86 16.47 2.40
N GLN A 163 -1.21 16.84 3.50
CA GLN A 163 -0.06 17.74 3.44
C GLN A 163 1.20 16.99 3.00
N PHE A 164 1.28 16.72 1.71
CA PHE A 164 2.49 16.23 1.06
C PHE A 164 3.15 17.35 0.26
N ASP A 165 4.44 17.21 -0.06
CA ASP A 165 5.05 18.10 -1.02
C ASP A 165 4.46 17.87 -2.43
N GLU A 166 4.57 18.89 -3.29
CA GLU A 166 3.95 18.85 -4.62
C GLU A 166 4.53 17.75 -5.52
N ARG A 167 5.81 17.42 -5.35
CA ARG A 167 6.44 16.35 -6.12
C ARG A 167 5.80 15.01 -5.82
N LEU A 168 5.57 14.72 -4.53
CA LEU A 168 4.97 13.46 -4.10
C LEU A 168 3.51 13.38 -4.54
N LYS A 169 2.74 14.46 -4.38
CA LYS A 169 1.35 14.53 -4.86
C LYS A 169 1.26 14.25 -6.35
N SER A 170 2.14 14.87 -7.13
CA SER A 170 2.20 14.67 -8.58
C SER A 170 2.41 13.20 -8.93
N ARG A 171 3.28 12.50 -8.20
CA ARG A 171 3.52 11.08 -8.40
C ARG A 171 2.28 10.24 -8.07
N PHE A 172 1.57 10.57 -6.99
CA PHE A 172 0.35 9.84 -6.62
C PHE A 172 -0.72 9.95 -7.69
N TYR A 173 -0.86 11.11 -8.33
CA TYR A 173 -1.83 11.32 -9.41
C TYR A 173 -1.37 10.82 -10.77
N SER A 174 -0.13 10.36 -10.91
CA SER A 174 0.39 9.88 -12.19
C SER A 174 -0.18 8.52 -12.63
N GLY A 175 -0.82 7.80 -11.72
CA GLY A 175 -1.45 6.51 -11.99
C GLY A 175 -2.96 6.53 -11.77
N GLY A 176 -3.48 5.44 -11.22
CA GLY A 176 -4.89 5.33 -10.87
C GLY A 176 -5.18 5.81 -9.46
N THR A 177 -6.17 6.68 -9.31
CA THR A 177 -6.65 7.16 -8.02
C THR A 177 -8.12 6.84 -7.91
N ILE A 178 -8.51 6.14 -6.85
CA ILE A 178 -9.87 5.68 -6.66
C ILE A 178 -10.31 5.83 -5.20
N ASP A 179 -11.55 6.27 -5.01
CA ASP A 179 -12.15 6.38 -3.69
C ASP A 179 -13.06 5.19 -3.37
N ILE A 180 -13.17 4.91 -2.08
CA ILE A 180 -14.21 4.03 -1.54
C ILE A 180 -15.12 4.90 -0.71
N GLN A 181 -16.40 4.91 -1.09
CA GLN A 181 -17.42 5.66 -0.38
C GLN A 181 -18.12 4.80 0.68
N PRO A 182 -18.68 5.42 1.74
CA PRO A 182 -19.60 4.69 2.60
C PRO A 182 -20.80 4.21 1.81
N PRO A 183 -21.47 3.11 2.23
CA PRO A 183 -22.71 2.68 1.58
C PRO A 183 -23.70 3.83 1.49
N GLU A 184 -24.41 3.93 0.36
CA GLU A 184 -25.37 5.00 0.13
C GLU A 184 -26.50 5.00 1.18
N VAL A 185 -27.01 6.19 1.48
CA VAL A 185 -28.10 6.37 2.44
C VAL A 185 -29.33 5.57 2.03
N GLU A 186 -29.63 5.49 0.75
CA GLU A 186 -30.74 4.70 0.21
C GLU A 186 -30.59 3.21 0.50
N THR A 187 -29.37 2.68 0.37
CA THR A 187 -29.08 1.30 0.72
C THR A 187 -29.28 1.05 2.22
N LYS A 188 -28.86 1.98 3.06
CA LYS A 188 -29.08 1.92 4.52
C LYS A 188 -30.56 1.97 4.85
N LEU A 189 -31.34 2.82 4.20
CA LEU A 189 -32.77 2.92 4.38
C LEU A 189 -33.49 1.67 3.87
N GLY A 190 -33.04 1.11 2.78
CA GLY A 190 -33.56 -0.16 2.26
C GLY A 190 -33.34 -1.31 3.23
N ILE A 191 -32.19 -1.37 3.87
CA ILE A 191 -31.88 -2.37 4.91
C ILE A 191 -32.78 -2.17 6.14
N VAL A 192 -33.01 -0.94 6.54
CA VAL A 192 -33.85 -0.62 7.72
C VAL A 192 -35.31 -0.88 7.44
N LYS A 193 -35.80 -0.71 6.20
CA LYS A 193 -37.18 -0.94 5.82
C LYS A 193 -37.53 -2.41 5.52
N SER A 194 -36.50 -3.20 5.31
CA SER A 194 -36.69 -4.63 5.11
C SER A 194 -36.60 -5.39 6.43
#